data_5da97c55d9cf7e953f3c610da8d25173
#
_entry.id   5da97c55d9cf7e953f3c610da8d25173
#
_cell.length_a   1.000
_cell.length_b   1.000
_cell.length_c   1.000
_cell.angle_alpha   90.00
_cell.angle_beta   90.00
_cell.angle_gamma   90.00
#
_symmetry.space_group_name_H-M   'P 1'
#
loop_
_entity.id
_entity.type
_entity.pdbx_description
1 polymer ?
#
loop_
_entity_poly.entity_id
_entity_poly.type
_entity_poly.pdbx_seq_one_letter_code
_entity_poly.pdbx_strand_id
1 'polypeptide(L)'
;MMSLLFIQMDELWSFLGKKKRQMWVFAGLDVDSRFWINFQLGSRTNHNAKKLVTGIKSWLKASKDKVLKITTDKLAAYKNAIASVLEDVPHVYMQVVKRRKNKRLVTVKKEFVKGSEKDFTGKTQNTSYIERFNLTLRQRVSYLHRKTLGFCKKQSNLETVLWINLFDYNYRTFHKGLRIALEESSDKQRFKRKWLHRTPAMALGLTQNSLSWRFLLVAPIPITH
;
A
#
# COMPACT_ATOMS: atom_id res chain seq x y z
N MET A 1 -8.79 10.85 14.22
CA MET A 1 -7.57 10.11 14.61
C MET A 1 -7.53 8.84 13.79
N MET A 2 -6.49 8.65 12.96
CA MET A 2 -6.43 7.54 12.01
C MET A 2 -6.06 6.23 12.67
N SER A 3 -6.75 5.17 12.30
CA SER A 3 -6.49 3.82 12.76
C SER A 3 -6.14 2.96 11.56
N LEU A 4 -4.86 2.86 11.22
CA LEU A 4 -4.37 1.81 10.35
C LEU A 4 -4.47 0.50 11.12
N LEU A 5 -5.30 -0.42 10.65
CA LEU A 5 -5.57 -1.66 11.37
C LEU A 5 -5.09 -2.89 10.63
N PHE A 6 -4.99 -2.82 9.31
CA PHE A 6 -4.60 -3.96 8.52
C PHE A 6 -3.70 -3.57 7.35
N ILE A 7 -2.44 -3.95 7.44
CA ILE A 7 -1.41 -3.60 6.46
C ILE A 7 -0.99 -4.84 5.67
N GLN A 8 -0.95 -4.68 4.35
CA GLN A 8 -0.27 -5.62 3.46
C GLN A 8 0.98 -4.98 2.90
N MET A 9 2.08 -5.75 2.80
CA MET A 9 3.32 -5.31 2.18
C MET A 9 3.78 -6.34 1.14
N ASP A 10 4.34 -5.83 0.05
CA ASP A 10 4.90 -6.64 -1.05
C ASP A 10 5.94 -5.82 -1.81
N GLU A 11 6.76 -6.47 -2.64
CA GLU A 11 7.72 -5.79 -3.47
C GLU A 11 7.51 -6.05 -4.96
N LEU A 12 7.67 -5.00 -5.74
CA LEU A 12 7.53 -4.99 -7.18
C LEU A 12 8.90 -4.84 -7.83
N TRP A 13 9.27 -5.82 -8.66
CA TRP A 13 10.52 -5.78 -9.41
C TRP A 13 10.50 -4.78 -10.56
N SER A 14 11.59 -4.05 -10.73
CA SER A 14 11.92 -3.19 -11.85
C SER A 14 13.44 -3.17 -12.06
N PHE A 15 13.95 -2.26 -12.89
CA PHE A 15 15.39 -2.09 -13.15
C PHE A 15 15.69 -0.67 -13.62
N LEU A 16 16.97 -0.26 -13.55
CA LEU A 16 17.44 1.05 -13.99
C LEU A 16 18.42 0.90 -15.17
N GLY A 17 18.04 1.42 -16.35
CA GLY A 17 18.84 1.40 -17.56
C GLY A 17 18.97 0.01 -18.17
N LYS A 18 19.45 -0.96 -17.46
CA LYS A 18 19.63 -2.35 -17.91
C LYS A 18 19.16 -3.35 -16.84
N LYS A 19 18.64 -4.52 -17.28
CA LYS A 19 18.05 -5.53 -16.38
C LYS A 19 19.00 -6.06 -15.29
N LYS A 20 20.31 -6.01 -15.51
CA LYS A 20 21.31 -6.36 -14.50
C LYS A 20 21.27 -5.41 -13.28
N ARG A 21 20.86 -4.13 -13.47
CA ARG A 21 20.72 -3.16 -12.40
C ARG A 21 19.30 -3.20 -11.84
N GLN A 22 19.03 -4.24 -11.05
CA GLN A 22 17.73 -4.47 -10.45
C GLN A 22 17.36 -3.36 -9.46
N MET A 23 16.07 -3.00 -9.45
CA MET A 23 15.46 -2.05 -8.55
C MET A 23 14.14 -2.61 -8.06
N TRP A 24 13.92 -2.63 -6.77
CA TRP A 24 12.67 -3.09 -6.18
C TRP A 24 11.92 -1.92 -5.57
N VAL A 25 10.61 -1.92 -5.75
CA VAL A 25 9.68 -0.98 -5.11
C VAL A 25 8.97 -1.76 -4.01
N PHE A 26 9.40 -1.59 -2.79
CA PHE A 26 8.68 -2.09 -1.62
C PHE A 26 7.49 -1.16 -1.36
N ALA A 27 6.32 -1.69 -1.15
CA ALA A 27 5.11 -0.90 -0.90
C ALA A 27 4.33 -1.43 0.29
N GLY A 28 3.73 -0.52 1.05
CA GLY A 28 2.82 -0.80 2.15
C GLY A 28 1.44 -0.19 1.89
N LEU A 29 0.39 -0.98 2.03
CA LEU A 29 -0.99 -0.61 1.76
C LEU A 29 -1.86 -0.91 2.98
N ASP A 30 -2.66 0.06 3.42
CA ASP A 30 -3.78 -0.22 4.32
C ASP A 30 -4.94 -0.84 3.53
N VAL A 31 -5.41 -2.00 3.98
CA VAL A 31 -6.37 -2.80 3.21
C VAL A 31 -7.76 -2.20 3.23
N ASP A 32 -8.18 -1.62 4.33
CA ASP A 32 -9.55 -1.13 4.48
C ASP A 32 -9.78 0.17 3.73
N SER A 33 -8.88 1.12 3.87
CA SER A 33 -8.93 2.40 3.15
C SER A 33 -8.30 2.36 1.76
N ARG A 34 -7.55 1.32 1.41
CA ARG A 34 -6.69 1.26 0.22
C ARG A 34 -5.59 2.32 0.21
N PHE A 35 -5.30 2.92 1.33
CA PHE A 35 -4.31 3.98 1.41
C PHE A 35 -2.90 3.43 1.20
N TRP A 36 -2.20 3.95 0.19
CA TRP A 36 -0.78 3.65 -0.03
C TRP A 36 0.04 4.40 1.00
N ILE A 37 0.48 3.71 2.05
CA ILE A 37 1.06 4.31 3.24
C ILE A 37 2.46 4.85 2.96
N ASN A 38 3.30 4.04 2.35
CA ASN A 38 4.69 4.36 2.07
C ASN A 38 5.26 3.44 1.00
N PHE A 39 6.40 3.85 0.41
CA PHE A 39 7.22 2.99 -0.43
C PHE A 39 8.70 3.19 -0.14
N GLN A 40 9.51 2.20 -0.50
CA GLN A 40 10.97 2.27 -0.46
C GLN A 40 11.56 1.69 -1.75
N LEU A 41 12.48 2.44 -2.36
CA LEU A 41 13.26 1.98 -3.51
C LEU A 41 14.59 1.39 -3.07
N GLY A 42 15.01 0.31 -3.71
CA GLY A 42 16.34 -0.25 -3.48
C GLY A 42 16.48 -1.71 -3.89
N SER A 43 17.56 -2.32 -3.47
CA SER A 43 17.80 -3.76 -3.59
C SER A 43 16.93 -4.54 -2.60
N ARG A 44 16.70 -5.82 -2.86
CA ARG A 44 15.86 -6.70 -2.03
C ARG A 44 16.58 -7.15 -0.75
N THR A 45 16.78 -6.20 0.17
CA THR A 45 17.55 -6.36 1.41
C THR A 45 16.75 -6.07 2.66
N ASN A 46 17.23 -6.56 3.82
CA ASN A 46 16.69 -6.23 5.14
C ASN A 46 16.67 -4.71 5.39
N HIS A 47 17.69 -3.98 4.94
CA HIS A 47 17.79 -2.54 5.10
C HIS A 47 16.60 -1.80 4.47
N ASN A 48 16.26 -2.12 3.22
CA ASN A 48 15.15 -1.47 2.52
C ASN A 48 13.78 -1.90 3.08
N ALA A 49 13.61 -3.16 3.46
CA ALA A 49 12.42 -3.60 4.18
C ALA A 49 12.25 -2.85 5.51
N LYS A 50 13.36 -2.65 6.25
CA LYS A 50 13.37 -1.89 7.51
C LYS A 50 12.96 -0.44 7.30
N LYS A 51 13.48 0.22 6.26
CA LYS A 51 13.08 1.60 5.89
C LYS A 51 11.60 1.70 5.57
N LEU A 52 11.03 0.74 4.81
CA LEU A 52 9.60 0.70 4.55
C LEU A 52 8.80 0.63 5.86
N VAL A 53 9.14 -0.33 6.73
CA VAL A 53 8.41 -0.55 7.99
C VAL A 53 8.55 0.65 8.93
N THR A 54 9.72 1.31 8.98
CA THR A 54 9.93 2.55 9.74
C THR A 54 9.02 3.68 9.22
N GLY A 55 8.96 3.86 7.90
CA GLY A 55 8.04 4.84 7.31
C GLY A 55 6.57 4.51 7.54
N ILE A 56 6.20 3.22 7.63
CA ILE A 56 4.84 2.82 8.03
C ILE A 56 4.61 3.14 9.51
N LYS A 57 5.57 2.85 10.39
CA LYS A 57 5.48 3.13 11.83
C LYS A 57 5.19 4.60 12.12
N SER A 58 5.74 5.54 11.34
CA SER A 58 5.49 6.97 11.53
C SER A 58 4.02 7.38 11.34
N TRP A 59 3.23 6.57 10.62
CA TRP A 59 1.79 6.74 10.45
C TRP A 59 0.96 6.09 11.55
N LEU A 60 1.56 5.17 12.32
CA LEU A 60 0.88 4.47 13.41
C LEU A 60 0.85 5.40 14.62
N LYS A 61 -0.33 5.88 15.00
CA LYS A 61 -0.49 6.49 16.31
C LYS A 61 -0.59 5.38 17.34
N ALA A 62 0.13 5.53 18.43
CA ALA A 62 0.06 4.63 19.56
C ALA A 62 -1.40 4.56 20.05
N SER A 63 -2.10 3.51 19.70
CA SER A 63 -3.39 3.16 20.27
C SER A 63 -3.16 1.86 21.02
N LYS A 64 -3.21 1.91 22.34
CA LYS A 64 -3.05 0.72 23.19
C LYS A 64 -4.15 -0.33 22.95
N ASP A 65 -5.27 0.11 22.35
CA ASP A 65 -6.49 -0.70 22.24
C ASP A 65 -6.65 -1.42 20.88
N LYS A 66 -5.75 -1.20 19.92
CA LYS A 66 -5.89 -1.77 18.57
C LYS A 66 -4.65 -2.51 18.13
N VAL A 67 -4.82 -3.82 17.94
CA VAL A 67 -3.76 -4.70 17.45
C VAL A 67 -3.64 -4.56 15.93
N LEU A 68 -2.45 -4.17 15.45
CA LEU A 68 -2.14 -4.06 14.04
C LEU A 68 -2.04 -5.44 13.40
N LYS A 69 -2.77 -5.69 12.32
CA LYS A 69 -2.68 -6.93 11.54
C LYS A 69 -1.78 -6.71 10.33
N ILE A 70 -0.77 -7.58 10.17
CA ILE A 70 0.19 -7.47 9.07
C ILE A 70 0.19 -8.77 8.28
N THR A 71 0.12 -8.65 6.95
CA THR A 71 0.24 -9.80 6.05
C THR A 71 1.22 -9.48 4.93
N THR A 72 2.19 -10.37 4.70
CA THR A 72 3.18 -10.25 3.62
C THR A 72 3.32 -11.56 2.86
N ASP A 73 4.13 -11.55 1.79
CA ASP A 73 4.69 -12.78 1.24
C ASP A 73 5.80 -13.35 2.17
N LYS A 74 6.44 -14.45 1.77
CA LYS A 74 7.49 -15.12 2.55
C LYS A 74 8.88 -14.49 2.41
N LEU A 75 9.01 -13.20 2.11
CA LEU A 75 10.32 -12.55 2.14
C LEU A 75 10.85 -12.43 3.56
N ALA A 76 11.98 -13.06 3.84
CA ALA A 76 12.60 -13.06 5.18
C ALA A 76 12.89 -11.64 5.70
N ALA A 77 13.20 -10.70 4.78
CA ALA A 77 13.45 -9.31 5.13
C ALA A 77 12.27 -8.63 5.84
N TYR A 78 11.02 -8.97 5.50
CA TYR A 78 9.86 -8.44 6.21
C TYR A 78 9.77 -8.95 7.64
N LYS A 79 10.03 -10.26 7.86
CA LYS A 79 10.02 -10.84 9.20
C LYS A 79 11.01 -10.10 10.12
N ASN A 80 12.24 -9.92 9.65
CA ASN A 80 13.29 -9.24 10.41
C ASN A 80 12.98 -7.75 10.65
N ALA A 81 12.44 -7.05 9.63
CA ALA A 81 12.09 -5.64 9.71
C ALA A 81 10.94 -5.41 10.71
N ILE A 82 9.87 -6.20 10.62
CA ILE A 82 8.71 -6.10 11.50
C ILE A 82 9.12 -6.37 12.95
N ALA A 83 9.86 -7.46 13.21
CA ALA A 83 10.33 -7.80 14.55
C ALA A 83 11.16 -6.68 15.19
N SER A 84 12.06 -6.04 14.41
CA SER A 84 12.95 -5.00 14.95
C SER A 84 12.33 -3.61 15.05
N VAL A 85 11.42 -3.24 14.12
CA VAL A 85 10.87 -1.86 14.06
C VAL A 85 9.58 -1.73 14.84
N LEU A 86 8.75 -2.77 14.88
CA LEU A 86 7.44 -2.76 15.54
C LEU A 86 7.44 -3.52 16.87
N GLU A 87 8.59 -3.64 17.51
CA GLU A 87 8.73 -4.30 18.80
C GLU A 87 7.79 -3.72 19.87
N ASP A 88 7.68 -2.39 19.90
CA ASP A 88 6.86 -1.59 20.81
C ASP A 88 5.39 -1.41 20.35
N VAL A 89 5.02 -1.91 19.17
CA VAL A 89 3.66 -1.80 18.62
C VAL A 89 2.92 -3.12 18.78
N PRO A 90 1.73 -3.15 19.42
CA PRO A 90 0.90 -4.35 19.46
C PRO A 90 0.50 -4.79 18.05
N HIS A 91 0.97 -5.97 17.61
CA HIS A 91 0.69 -6.47 16.28
C HIS A 91 0.62 -7.98 16.22
N VAL A 92 -0.11 -8.50 15.22
CA VAL A 92 -0.09 -9.88 14.75
C VAL A 92 0.42 -9.93 13.32
N TYR A 93 1.19 -10.96 12.98
CA TYR A 93 1.86 -11.05 11.69
C TYR A 93 1.76 -12.45 11.07
N MET A 94 1.33 -12.49 9.82
CA MET A 94 1.20 -13.69 9.02
C MET A 94 1.93 -13.55 7.67
N GLN A 95 2.55 -14.63 7.23
CA GLN A 95 3.12 -14.74 5.87
C GLN A 95 2.27 -15.66 5.00
N VAL A 96 2.05 -15.27 3.76
CA VAL A 96 1.35 -16.08 2.75
C VAL A 96 2.37 -16.70 1.81
N VAL A 97 2.48 -18.02 1.84
CA VAL A 97 3.41 -18.79 1.01
C VAL A 97 2.67 -19.38 -0.17
N LYS A 98 2.99 -18.92 -1.37
CA LYS A 98 2.40 -19.41 -2.61
C LYS A 98 3.37 -20.37 -3.32
N ARG A 99 2.99 -21.63 -3.44
CA ARG A 99 3.74 -22.60 -4.26
C ARG A 99 3.15 -22.67 -5.66
N ARG A 100 4.01 -22.60 -6.66
CA ARG A 100 3.63 -22.72 -8.07
C ARG A 100 4.34 -23.88 -8.72
N LYS A 101 3.60 -24.68 -9.53
CA LYS A 101 4.15 -25.72 -10.41
C LYS A 101 3.71 -25.38 -11.83
N ASN A 102 4.64 -25.37 -12.78
CA ASN A 102 4.38 -25.00 -14.17
C ASN A 102 3.61 -23.66 -14.32
N LYS A 103 4.02 -22.62 -13.58
CA LYS A 103 3.39 -21.29 -13.50
C LYS A 103 1.97 -21.25 -12.92
N ARG A 104 1.37 -22.40 -12.58
CA ARG A 104 0.05 -22.48 -11.93
C ARG A 104 0.19 -22.49 -10.41
N LEU A 105 -0.71 -21.80 -9.73
CA LEU A 105 -0.79 -21.81 -8.26
C LEU A 105 -1.29 -23.21 -7.83
N VAL A 106 -0.48 -23.92 -7.02
CA VAL A 106 -0.82 -25.27 -6.54
C VAL A 106 -1.26 -25.23 -5.08
N THR A 107 -0.56 -24.47 -4.26
CA THR A 107 -0.84 -24.42 -2.81
C THR A 107 -0.62 -23.01 -2.29
N VAL A 108 -1.50 -22.60 -1.37
CA VAL A 108 -1.35 -21.40 -0.55
C VAL A 108 -1.28 -21.85 0.90
N LYS A 109 -0.13 -21.63 1.55
CA LYS A 109 0.08 -21.93 2.96
C LYS A 109 0.17 -20.62 3.73
N LYS A 110 -0.47 -20.56 4.90
CA LYS A 110 -0.38 -19.45 5.84
C LYS A 110 0.60 -19.82 6.94
N GLU A 111 1.55 -18.96 7.22
CA GLU A 111 2.53 -19.12 8.31
C GLU A 111 2.33 -17.98 9.29
N PHE A 112 1.82 -18.31 10.50
CA PHE A 112 1.62 -17.33 11.57
C PHE A 112 2.95 -17.10 12.28
N VAL A 113 3.55 -15.92 12.09
CA VAL A 113 4.82 -15.54 12.70
C VAL A 113 4.60 -14.99 14.10
N LYS A 114 3.51 -14.25 14.32
CA LYS A 114 3.07 -13.73 15.62
C LYS A 114 1.54 -13.68 15.65
N GLY A 115 0.94 -14.28 16.67
CA GLY A 115 -0.50 -14.46 16.75
C GLY A 115 -0.94 -15.84 16.24
N SER A 116 -2.22 -16.03 16.02
CA SER A 116 -2.87 -17.28 15.65
C SER A 116 -3.83 -17.11 14.46
N GLU A 117 -4.38 -18.20 13.96
CA GLU A 117 -5.36 -18.16 12.86
C GLU A 117 -6.61 -17.34 13.21
N LYS A 118 -7.02 -17.34 14.48
CA LYS A 118 -8.19 -16.58 14.97
C LYS A 118 -8.05 -15.07 14.81
N ASP A 119 -6.81 -14.56 14.78
CA ASP A 119 -6.53 -13.14 14.63
C ASP A 119 -6.73 -12.65 13.19
N PHE A 120 -6.75 -13.58 12.21
CA PHE A 120 -6.84 -13.26 10.80
C PHE A 120 -8.15 -13.80 10.20
N THR A 121 -9.05 -12.91 9.81
CA THR A 121 -10.35 -13.26 9.22
C THR A 121 -10.58 -12.50 7.91
N GLY A 122 -11.34 -13.08 6.99
CA GLY A 122 -11.78 -12.43 5.76
C GLY A 122 -10.62 -11.85 4.92
N LYS A 123 -10.59 -10.54 4.74
CA LYS A 123 -9.60 -9.82 3.93
C LYS A 123 -8.16 -9.97 4.44
N THR A 124 -7.97 -10.28 5.73
CA THR A 124 -6.66 -10.34 6.35
C THR A 124 -5.90 -11.62 6.02
N GLN A 125 -6.57 -12.63 5.47
CA GLN A 125 -6.02 -13.96 5.23
C GLN A 125 -5.23 -14.12 3.92
N ASN A 126 -4.99 -13.07 3.15
CA ASN A 126 -4.30 -13.14 1.86
C ASN A 126 -3.55 -11.84 1.55
N THR A 127 -2.80 -11.83 0.44
CA THR A 127 -2.06 -10.67 -0.09
C THR A 127 -2.69 -10.06 -1.34
N SER A 128 -3.98 -10.34 -1.59
CA SER A 128 -4.62 -9.98 -2.86
C SER A 128 -4.71 -8.46 -3.09
N TYR A 129 -4.83 -7.68 -2.03
CA TYR A 129 -4.96 -6.23 -2.14
C TYR A 129 -3.66 -5.55 -2.55
N ILE A 130 -2.55 -5.92 -1.92
CA ILE A 130 -1.25 -5.38 -2.31
C ILE A 130 -0.82 -5.90 -3.70
N GLU A 131 -1.14 -7.15 -4.06
CA GLU A 131 -0.88 -7.68 -5.40
C GLU A 131 -1.68 -6.92 -6.47
N ARG A 132 -2.97 -6.64 -6.20
CA ARG A 132 -3.80 -5.80 -7.07
C ARG A 132 -3.28 -4.38 -7.15
N PHE A 133 -2.82 -3.81 -6.05
CA PHE A 133 -2.19 -2.51 -6.01
C PHE A 133 -0.90 -2.49 -6.85
N ASN A 134 -0.03 -3.48 -6.73
CA ASN A 134 1.17 -3.62 -7.55
C ASN A 134 0.86 -3.68 -9.05
N LEU A 135 -0.24 -4.35 -9.43
CA LEU A 135 -0.73 -4.32 -10.81
C LEU A 135 -1.18 -2.92 -11.23
N THR A 136 -1.88 -2.21 -10.35
CA THR A 136 -2.31 -0.82 -10.58
C THR A 136 -1.10 0.10 -10.77
N LEU A 137 -0.06 -0.02 -9.94
CA LEU A 137 1.18 0.74 -10.12
C LEU A 137 1.84 0.48 -11.47
N ARG A 138 1.86 -0.79 -11.91
CA ARG A 138 2.39 -1.12 -13.25
C ARG A 138 1.58 -0.49 -14.37
N GLN A 139 0.29 -0.29 -14.22
CA GLN A 139 -0.57 0.35 -15.21
C GLN A 139 -0.43 1.88 -15.21
N ARG A 140 -0.16 2.49 -14.06
CA ARG A 140 -0.10 3.96 -13.89
C ARG A 140 1.29 4.54 -14.12
N VAL A 141 2.34 3.80 -13.79
CA VAL A 141 3.73 4.25 -13.86
C VAL A 141 4.41 3.57 -15.05
N SER A 142 4.64 4.32 -16.12
CA SER A 142 5.24 3.79 -17.37
C SER A 142 6.56 3.07 -17.13
N TYR A 143 7.40 3.57 -16.21
CA TYR A 143 8.67 2.94 -15.83
C TYR A 143 8.53 1.56 -15.19
N LEU A 144 7.34 1.20 -14.71
CA LEU A 144 7.06 -0.08 -14.08
C LEU A 144 6.31 -1.06 -15.00
N HIS A 145 5.95 -0.65 -16.20
CA HIS A 145 5.33 -1.53 -17.19
C HIS A 145 6.26 -2.71 -17.53
N ARG A 146 5.68 -3.88 -17.69
CA ARG A 146 6.42 -5.06 -18.18
C ARG A 146 6.69 -4.93 -19.68
N LYS A 147 7.89 -5.30 -20.09
CA LYS A 147 8.29 -5.31 -21.52
C LYS A 147 8.16 -3.93 -22.20
N THR A 148 8.39 -2.83 -21.46
CA THR A 148 8.39 -1.48 -22.02
C THR A 148 9.78 -1.08 -22.50
N LEU A 149 9.82 -0.23 -23.53
CA LEU A 149 11.02 0.52 -23.91
C LEU A 149 11.22 1.77 -23.05
N GLY A 150 10.16 2.24 -22.37
CA GLY A 150 10.15 3.39 -21.49
C GLY A 150 10.65 3.10 -20.08
N PHE A 151 11.73 2.34 -19.91
CA PHE A 151 12.30 2.02 -18.61
C PHE A 151 13.03 3.22 -17.97
N CYS A 152 13.05 3.25 -16.65
CA CYS A 152 13.70 4.32 -15.90
C CYS A 152 15.24 4.17 -15.96
N LYS A 153 15.96 5.28 -16.14
CA LYS A 153 17.45 5.32 -16.17
C LYS A 153 18.06 5.76 -14.86
N LYS A 154 17.36 6.63 -14.09
CA LYS A 154 17.85 7.21 -12.82
C LYS A 154 16.86 6.91 -11.70
N GLN A 155 17.36 6.50 -10.53
CA GLN A 155 16.52 6.20 -9.36
C GLN A 155 15.68 7.40 -8.93
N SER A 156 16.27 8.60 -8.91
CA SER A 156 15.57 9.83 -8.54
C SER A 156 14.31 10.09 -9.39
N ASN A 157 14.41 9.84 -10.70
CA ASN A 157 13.24 10.00 -11.59
C ASN A 157 12.12 9.01 -11.24
N LEU A 158 12.47 7.75 -10.94
CA LEU A 158 11.49 6.75 -10.52
C LEU A 158 10.86 7.17 -9.18
N GLU A 159 11.66 7.63 -8.26
CA GLU A 159 11.22 8.09 -6.94
C GLU A 159 10.25 9.27 -7.05
N THR A 160 10.59 10.30 -7.82
CA THR A 160 9.72 11.46 -8.08
C THR A 160 8.38 11.03 -8.67
N VAL A 161 8.40 10.17 -9.69
CA VAL A 161 7.16 9.68 -10.31
C VAL A 161 6.32 8.86 -9.33
N LEU A 162 6.95 8.08 -8.44
CA LEU A 162 6.23 7.34 -7.40
C LEU A 162 5.58 8.27 -6.37
N TRP A 163 6.26 9.34 -5.94
CA TRP A 163 5.67 10.35 -5.04
C TRP A 163 4.47 11.05 -5.66
N ILE A 164 4.57 11.46 -6.93
CA ILE A 164 3.45 12.03 -7.68
C ILE A 164 2.28 11.04 -7.77
N ASN A 165 2.56 9.76 -8.07
CA ASN A 165 1.52 8.74 -8.14
C ASN A 165 0.93 8.40 -6.77
N LEU A 166 1.71 8.45 -5.68
CA LEU A 166 1.21 8.27 -4.32
C LEU A 166 0.18 9.34 -3.97
N PHE A 167 0.49 10.61 -4.29
CA PHE A 167 -0.47 11.70 -4.09
C PHE A 167 -1.73 11.49 -4.94
N ASP A 168 -1.58 11.24 -6.23
CA ASP A 168 -2.72 11.07 -7.14
C ASP A 168 -3.58 9.85 -6.75
N TYR A 169 -2.96 8.74 -6.39
CA TYR A 169 -3.65 7.54 -5.95
C TYR A 169 -4.43 7.76 -4.65
N ASN A 170 -3.79 8.35 -3.64
CA ASN A 170 -4.39 8.51 -2.32
C ASN A 170 -5.41 9.64 -2.24
N TYR A 171 -5.15 10.77 -2.90
CA TYR A 171 -5.92 12.00 -2.66
C TYR A 171 -6.82 12.40 -3.81
N ARG A 172 -6.61 11.87 -5.01
CA ARG A 172 -7.35 12.27 -6.21
C ARG A 172 -8.17 11.16 -6.82
N THR A 173 -7.66 9.93 -6.84
CA THR A 173 -8.32 8.82 -7.51
C THR A 173 -9.42 8.24 -6.66
N PHE A 174 -10.65 8.24 -7.18
CA PHE A 174 -11.77 7.54 -6.56
C PHE A 174 -11.65 6.04 -6.77
N HIS A 175 -11.87 5.26 -5.70
CA HIS A 175 -11.86 3.82 -5.75
C HIS A 175 -13.28 3.25 -5.66
N LYS A 176 -13.70 2.49 -6.68
CA LYS A 176 -15.04 1.89 -6.73
C LYS A 176 -15.37 1.06 -5.48
N GLY A 177 -14.37 0.37 -4.90
CA GLY A 177 -14.55 -0.43 -3.68
C GLY A 177 -14.62 0.36 -2.38
N LEU A 178 -14.43 1.70 -2.43
CA LEU A 178 -14.51 2.59 -1.26
C LEU A 178 -15.77 3.46 -1.24
N ARG A 179 -16.63 3.34 -2.27
CA ARG A 179 -17.88 4.09 -2.34
C ARG A 179 -18.84 3.69 -1.22
N ILE A 180 -19.62 4.64 -0.74
CA ILE A 180 -20.69 4.43 0.24
C ILE A 180 -22.02 4.63 -0.46
N ALA A 181 -23.02 3.75 -0.19
CA ALA A 181 -24.37 3.99 -0.62
C ALA A 181 -24.92 5.22 0.11
N LEU A 182 -25.58 6.10 -0.63
CA LEU A 182 -26.31 7.22 -0.06
C LEU A 182 -27.74 6.73 0.22
N GLU A 183 -28.28 7.07 1.38
CA GLU A 183 -29.67 6.81 1.71
C GLU A 183 -30.60 7.53 0.73
N GLU A 184 -31.68 6.88 0.32
CA GLU A 184 -32.67 7.50 -0.54
C GLU A 184 -33.40 8.59 0.25
N SER A 185 -33.09 9.88 -0.05
CA SER A 185 -33.92 10.95 0.47
C SER A 185 -35.27 10.95 -0.23
N SER A 186 -36.35 11.22 0.51
CA SER A 186 -37.75 11.21 0.05
C SER A 186 -38.10 12.24 -1.03
N ASP A 187 -37.18 13.16 -1.36
CA ASP A 187 -37.36 14.18 -2.40
C ASP A 187 -37.21 13.63 -3.81
N LYS A 188 -38.21 13.88 -4.65
CA LYS A 188 -38.36 13.42 -6.04
C LYS A 188 -37.40 14.09 -7.04
N GLN A 189 -36.15 14.37 -6.73
CA GLN A 189 -35.21 14.94 -7.70
C GLN A 189 -34.68 13.88 -8.67
N ARG A 190 -34.80 14.16 -9.96
CA ARG A 190 -34.62 13.26 -11.12
C ARG A 190 -33.21 12.70 -11.34
N PHE A 191 -32.17 13.17 -10.59
CA PHE A 191 -30.77 12.75 -10.71
C PHE A 191 -30.10 12.59 -9.36
N LYS A 192 -30.55 11.59 -8.57
CA LYS A 192 -29.91 11.29 -7.27
C LYS A 192 -28.65 10.47 -7.47
N ARG A 193 -27.54 10.95 -6.94
CA ARG A 193 -26.32 10.15 -6.83
C ARG A 193 -26.57 9.00 -5.86
N LYS A 194 -26.53 7.75 -6.37
CA LYS A 194 -26.67 6.54 -5.53
C LYS A 194 -25.45 6.28 -4.65
N TRP A 195 -24.29 6.89 -4.97
CA TRP A 195 -23.03 6.57 -4.34
C TRP A 195 -22.22 7.84 -4.04
N LEU A 196 -21.67 7.91 -2.84
CA LEU A 196 -20.58 8.81 -2.50
C LEU A 196 -19.26 8.13 -2.88
N HIS A 197 -18.57 8.67 -3.87
CA HIS A 197 -17.26 8.18 -4.27
C HIS A 197 -16.18 8.72 -3.33
N ARG A 198 -15.26 7.85 -2.91
CA ARG A 198 -14.18 8.23 -1.99
C ARG A 198 -12.81 7.86 -2.54
N THR A 199 -11.83 8.72 -2.26
CA THR A 199 -10.41 8.42 -2.39
C THR A 199 -9.93 7.62 -1.17
N PRO A 200 -8.76 6.96 -1.21
CA PRO A 200 -8.16 6.34 -0.03
C PRO A 200 -8.00 7.31 1.15
N ALA A 201 -7.56 8.54 0.91
CA ALA A 201 -7.41 9.56 1.94
C ALA A 201 -8.76 9.94 2.58
N MET A 202 -9.83 10.04 1.78
CA MET A 202 -11.19 10.26 2.30
C MET A 202 -11.67 9.05 3.12
N ALA A 203 -11.40 7.83 2.67
CA ALA A 203 -11.80 6.62 3.39
C ALA A 203 -11.06 6.46 4.72
N LEU A 204 -9.83 6.98 4.81
CA LEU A 204 -9.01 7.01 6.02
C LEU A 204 -9.33 8.21 6.92
N GLY A 205 -10.19 9.16 6.48
CA GLY A 205 -10.57 10.35 7.23
C GLY A 205 -9.52 11.48 7.23
N LEU A 206 -8.57 11.46 6.28
CA LEU A 206 -7.54 12.49 6.13
C LEU A 206 -8.07 13.75 5.49
N THR A 207 -9.02 13.61 4.58
CA THR A 207 -9.66 14.71 3.86
C THR A 207 -11.14 14.41 3.70
N GLN A 208 -11.94 15.46 3.61
CA GLN A 208 -13.38 15.33 3.32
C GLN A 208 -13.65 15.22 1.81
N ASN A 209 -12.77 15.80 0.98
CA ASN A 209 -12.91 15.86 -0.46
C ASN A 209 -11.63 15.38 -1.16
N SER A 210 -11.75 15.03 -2.46
CA SER A 210 -10.58 14.80 -3.29
C SER A 210 -9.80 16.09 -3.49
N LEU A 211 -8.47 16.03 -3.44
CA LEU A 211 -7.60 17.18 -3.63
C LEU A 211 -7.34 17.43 -5.12
N SER A 212 -7.11 18.68 -5.50
CA SER A 212 -6.69 19.05 -6.85
C SER A 212 -5.16 19.03 -7.01
N TRP A 213 -4.66 18.96 -8.23
CA TRP A 213 -3.22 19.17 -8.50
C TRP A 213 -2.74 20.54 -8.03
N ARG A 214 -3.60 21.57 -8.10
CA ARG A 214 -3.28 22.90 -7.59
C ARG A 214 -2.89 22.84 -6.12
N PHE A 215 -3.55 22.02 -5.30
CA PHE A 215 -3.20 21.85 -3.88
C PHE A 215 -1.75 21.40 -3.72
N LEU A 216 -1.32 20.38 -4.48
CA LEU A 216 0.06 19.90 -4.44
C LEU A 216 1.09 20.94 -4.90
N LEU A 217 0.74 21.72 -5.94
CA LEU A 217 1.67 22.69 -6.53
C LEU A 217 1.84 23.96 -5.70
N VAL A 218 0.83 24.33 -4.92
CA VAL A 218 0.84 25.57 -4.10
C VAL A 218 1.02 25.31 -2.61
N ALA A 219 1.03 24.03 -2.18
CA ALA A 219 1.29 23.70 -0.79
C ALA A 219 2.70 24.18 -0.39
N PRO A 220 2.83 24.88 0.75
CA PRO A 220 4.16 25.30 1.22
C PRO A 220 5.03 24.06 1.47
N ILE A 221 6.22 24.08 0.92
CA ILE A 221 7.22 23.04 1.21
C ILE A 221 7.65 23.26 2.67
N PRO A 222 7.47 22.29 3.58
CA PRO A 222 7.98 22.44 4.93
C PRO A 222 9.50 22.59 4.86
N ILE A 223 9.99 23.76 5.26
CA ILE A 223 11.44 24.00 5.40
C ILE A 223 11.85 23.17 6.63
N THR A 224 12.45 22.02 6.38
CA THR A 224 13.12 21.27 7.45
C THR A 224 14.43 22.00 7.77
N HIS A 225 14.46 22.70 8.90
CA HIS A 225 15.69 23.21 9.53
C HIS A 225 16.40 22.05 10.20
#